data_069a7851a9293c9afec7e1f549d721da
#
_entry.id   069a7851a9293c9afec7e1f549d721da
#
_cell.length_a   1.000
_cell.length_b   1.000
_cell.length_c   1.000
_cell.angle_alpha   90.00
_cell.angle_beta   90.00
_cell.angle_gamma   90.00
#
_symmetry.space_group_name_H-M   'P 1'
#
loop_
_entity.id
_entity.type
_entity.pdbx_description
1 polymer ?
#
loop_
_entity_poly.entity_id
_entity_poly.type
_entity_poly.pdbx_seq_one_letter_code
_entity_poly.pdbx_strand_id
1 'polypeptide(L)'
;VIAKVPIGTPVSECLKLAGGPLIPDYVVVNGGPMMGKLLTKEEAENAWVTKTMSGLIVLPADSSIARRSEVTVRHMLNRAKSACIQCSFCSQLCPRALLGHPLKPHRIMRKLASCHDITEILDDSDIRNAALCCECGICEIFACPMGLQPRRINGILKGELAKAGLRYQRPEGEW
;
A
#
# COMPACT_ATOMS: atom_id res chain seq x y z
N VAL A 1 24.92 2.13 1.04
CA VAL A 1 25.63 2.38 2.30
C VAL A 1 24.83 1.73 3.44
N ILE A 2 25.51 1.10 4.36
CA ILE A 2 24.93 0.61 5.63
C ILE A 2 25.51 1.48 6.73
N ALA A 3 24.67 2.14 7.51
CA ALA A 3 25.08 3.02 8.59
C ALA A 3 24.27 2.74 9.86
N LYS A 4 24.89 2.94 11.01
CA LYS A 4 24.24 2.87 12.33
C LYS A 4 23.93 4.30 12.76
N VAL A 5 22.67 4.64 12.82
CA VAL A 5 22.21 5.99 13.20
C VAL A 5 21.23 5.91 14.37
N PRO A 6 21.25 6.89 15.30
CA PRO A 6 20.27 6.98 16.39
C PRO A 6 18.85 7.25 15.85
N ILE A 7 17.83 6.81 16.60
CA ILE A 7 16.45 7.24 16.38
C ILE A 7 16.37 8.76 16.62
N GLY A 8 15.64 9.48 15.78
CA GLY A 8 15.55 10.93 15.80
C GLY A 8 16.60 11.64 14.95
N THR A 9 17.49 10.91 14.24
CA THR A 9 18.39 11.52 13.27
C THR A 9 17.56 12.05 12.08
N PRO A 10 17.80 13.27 11.58
CA PRO A 10 17.18 13.77 10.38
C PRO A 10 17.47 12.88 9.15
N VAL A 11 16.46 12.63 8.32
CA VAL A 11 16.64 11.87 7.07
C VAL A 11 17.66 12.55 6.15
N SER A 12 17.69 13.88 6.13
CA SER A 12 18.69 14.66 5.38
C SER A 12 20.13 14.34 5.79
N GLU A 13 20.40 14.12 7.07
CA GLU A 13 21.73 13.71 7.55
C GLU A 13 22.06 12.27 7.13
N CYS A 14 21.08 11.37 7.14
CA CYS A 14 21.28 10.01 6.62
C CYS A 14 21.63 10.01 5.14
N LEU A 15 21.00 10.88 4.33
CA LEU A 15 21.31 11.03 2.93
C LEU A 15 22.71 11.61 2.71
N LYS A 16 23.13 12.59 3.50
CA LYS A 16 24.51 13.14 3.47
C LYS A 16 25.56 12.08 3.82
N LEU A 17 25.31 11.26 4.84
CA LEU A 17 26.19 10.15 5.21
C LEU A 17 26.36 9.12 4.06
N ALA A 18 25.36 8.99 3.20
CA ALA A 18 25.41 8.13 2.03
C ALA A 18 26.09 8.78 0.81
N GLY A 19 26.54 10.02 0.91
CA GLY A 19 27.16 10.81 -0.18
C GLY A 19 26.20 11.80 -0.85
N GLY A 20 24.98 11.91 -0.38
CA GLY A 20 23.95 12.80 -0.92
C GLY A 20 23.24 12.25 -2.16
N PRO A 21 22.12 12.86 -2.56
CA PRO A 21 21.43 12.53 -3.80
C PRO A 21 22.27 12.95 -5.02
N LEU A 22 22.41 12.06 -6.01
CA LEU A 22 23.15 12.35 -7.25
C LEU A 22 22.29 13.04 -8.32
N ILE A 23 21.00 13.20 -8.07
CA ILE A 23 20.01 13.76 -8.99
C ILE A 23 19.31 14.95 -8.33
N PRO A 24 18.98 16.02 -9.07
CA PRO A 24 18.38 17.23 -8.50
C PRO A 24 16.93 17.02 -8.07
N ASP A 25 16.14 16.28 -8.89
CA ASP A 25 14.74 16.00 -8.65
C ASP A 25 14.55 14.53 -8.23
N TYR A 26 14.33 14.36 -6.95
CA TYR A 26 14.21 13.02 -6.36
C TYR A 26 13.07 12.92 -5.34
N VAL A 27 12.67 11.69 -5.11
CA VAL A 27 11.79 11.27 -4.02
C VAL A 27 12.54 10.26 -3.16
N VAL A 28 12.14 10.14 -1.91
CA VAL A 28 12.73 9.18 -0.97
C VAL A 28 11.69 8.15 -0.57
N VAL A 29 11.97 6.87 -0.81
CA VAL A 29 11.16 5.78 -0.28
C VAL A 29 11.69 5.43 1.11
N ASN A 30 10.88 5.66 2.12
CA ASN A 30 11.15 5.22 3.49
C ASN A 30 10.68 3.77 3.63
N GLY A 31 11.63 2.83 3.66
CA GLY A 31 11.40 1.40 3.64
C GLY A 31 11.63 0.76 2.28
N GLY A 32 10.94 -0.33 1.99
CA GLY A 32 11.08 -1.04 0.71
C GLY A 32 10.18 -0.49 -0.40
N PRO A 33 10.50 -0.79 -1.68
CA PRO A 33 9.76 -0.24 -2.84
C PRO A 33 8.30 -0.72 -2.92
N MET A 34 7.95 -1.79 -2.23
CA MET A 34 6.60 -2.35 -2.23
C MET A 34 5.73 -1.81 -1.09
N MET A 35 6.28 -1.66 0.10
CA MET A 35 5.55 -1.31 1.33
C MET A 35 5.92 0.07 1.87
N GLY A 36 7.05 0.62 1.43
CA GLY A 36 7.58 1.89 1.94
C GLY A 36 6.67 3.07 1.65
N LYS A 37 6.81 4.11 2.46
CA LYS A 37 6.14 5.38 2.26
C LYS A 37 7.02 6.25 1.35
N LEU A 38 6.42 6.78 0.29
CA LEU A 38 7.09 7.78 -0.53
C LEU A 38 7.06 9.13 0.20
N LEU A 39 8.20 9.79 0.22
CA LEU A 39 8.39 11.14 0.74
C LEU A 39 8.85 12.02 -0.42
N THR A 40 8.25 13.17 -0.59
CA THR A 40 8.80 14.22 -1.46
C THR A 40 10.13 14.73 -0.89
N LYS A 41 10.88 15.48 -1.68
CA LYS A 41 12.13 16.09 -1.22
C LYS A 41 11.92 16.91 0.06
N GLU A 42 10.90 17.76 0.07
CA GLU A 42 10.55 18.60 1.22
C GLU A 42 10.13 17.78 2.45
N GLU A 43 9.31 16.73 2.23
CA GLU A 43 8.93 15.84 3.30
C GLU A 43 10.12 15.06 3.87
N ALA A 44 11.07 14.66 3.02
CA ALA A 44 12.28 13.96 3.44
C ALA A 44 13.23 14.85 4.26
N GLU A 45 13.32 16.16 3.93
CA GLU A 45 14.09 17.15 4.69
C GLU A 45 13.54 17.35 6.12
N ASN A 46 12.22 17.21 6.28
CA ASN A 46 11.52 17.36 7.56
C ASN A 46 11.23 16.01 8.27
N ALA A 47 11.69 14.88 7.71
CA ALA A 47 11.48 13.57 8.29
C ALA A 47 12.65 13.17 9.21
N TRP A 48 12.33 12.28 10.16
CA TRP A 48 13.26 11.77 11.16
C TRP A 48 13.29 10.25 11.14
N VAL A 49 14.43 9.68 11.49
CA VAL A 49 14.58 8.24 11.67
C VAL A 49 13.71 7.76 12.83
N THR A 50 12.82 6.83 12.52
CA THR A 50 11.92 6.20 13.50
C THR A 50 12.33 4.75 13.75
N LYS A 51 11.79 4.15 14.82
CA LYS A 51 12.07 2.76 15.20
C LYS A 51 11.71 1.75 14.08
N THR A 52 10.73 2.06 13.26
CA THR A 52 10.24 1.17 12.19
C THR A 52 10.86 1.44 10.82
N MET A 53 11.76 2.42 10.73
CA MET A 53 12.47 2.73 9.49
C MET A 53 13.53 1.67 9.22
N SER A 54 13.43 0.98 8.09
CA SER A 54 14.37 -0.09 7.68
C SER A 54 15.42 0.37 6.67
N GLY A 55 15.13 1.43 5.93
CA GLY A 55 16.03 1.96 4.91
C GLY A 55 15.45 3.15 4.16
N LEU A 56 16.31 3.82 3.40
CA LEU A 56 15.98 4.94 2.54
C LEU A 56 16.45 4.63 1.13
N ILE A 57 15.58 4.80 0.13
CA ILE A 57 15.89 4.61 -1.28
C ILE A 57 15.61 5.92 -2.00
N VAL A 58 16.62 6.50 -2.61
CA VAL A 58 16.48 7.71 -3.44
C VAL A 58 16.16 7.28 -4.87
N LEU A 59 15.07 7.80 -5.42
CA LEU A 59 14.61 7.53 -6.78
C LEU A 59 14.34 8.84 -7.52
N PRO A 60 14.43 8.85 -8.87
CA PRO A 60 13.98 10.00 -9.66
C PRO A 60 12.51 10.34 -9.38
N ALA A 61 12.18 11.63 -9.40
CA ALA A 61 10.81 12.08 -9.15
C ALA A 61 9.81 11.54 -10.18
N ASP A 62 10.26 11.23 -11.39
CA ASP A 62 9.45 10.62 -12.46
C ASP A 62 9.44 9.08 -12.45
N SER A 63 9.97 8.43 -11.41
CA SER A 63 10.01 6.99 -11.29
C SER A 63 8.61 6.35 -11.30
N SER A 64 8.51 5.09 -11.71
CA SER A 64 7.24 4.36 -11.73
C SER A 64 6.59 4.25 -10.34
N ILE A 65 7.40 4.22 -9.30
CA ILE A 65 6.93 4.20 -7.90
C ILE A 65 6.31 5.55 -7.54
N ALA A 66 6.95 6.68 -7.90
CA ALA A 66 6.43 8.02 -7.68
C ALA A 66 5.08 8.20 -8.40
N ARG A 67 5.04 7.96 -9.72
CA ARG A 67 3.81 8.07 -10.53
C ARG A 67 2.67 7.20 -9.98
N ARG A 68 2.98 6.01 -9.47
CA ARG A 68 1.98 5.11 -8.89
C ARG A 68 1.41 5.67 -7.59
N SER A 69 2.18 6.42 -6.80
CA SER A 69 1.72 7.01 -5.55
C SER A 69 0.77 8.20 -5.77
N GLU A 70 0.88 8.90 -6.90
CA GLU A 70 0.08 10.08 -7.25
C GLU A 70 -1.36 9.73 -7.70
N VAL A 71 -1.61 8.46 -8.01
CA VAL A 71 -2.94 8.01 -8.48
C VAL A 71 -3.99 8.28 -7.40
N THR A 72 -5.02 9.06 -7.74
CA THR A 72 -6.11 9.39 -6.83
C THR A 72 -7.04 8.21 -6.54
N VAL A 73 -7.72 8.24 -5.40
CA VAL A 73 -8.71 7.19 -5.03
C VAL A 73 -9.77 7.04 -6.12
N ARG A 74 -10.33 8.15 -6.59
CA ARG A 74 -11.34 8.14 -7.68
C ARG A 74 -10.81 7.44 -8.94
N HIS A 75 -9.56 7.71 -9.32
CA HIS A 75 -8.96 7.06 -10.48
C HIS A 75 -8.77 5.56 -10.25
N MET A 76 -8.32 5.15 -9.05
CA MET A 76 -8.20 3.72 -8.71
C MET A 76 -9.54 3.00 -8.78
N LEU A 77 -10.62 3.60 -8.26
CA LEU A 77 -11.97 3.03 -8.32
C LEU A 77 -12.49 2.93 -9.74
N ASN A 78 -12.32 3.97 -10.55
CA ASN A 78 -12.72 3.93 -11.97
C ASN A 78 -11.97 2.85 -12.74
N ARG A 79 -10.67 2.70 -12.51
CA ARG A 79 -9.88 1.62 -13.11
C ARG A 79 -10.29 0.24 -12.61
N ALA A 80 -10.65 0.11 -11.34
CA ALA A 80 -11.17 -1.14 -10.80
C ALA A 80 -12.46 -1.58 -11.52
N LYS A 81 -13.34 -0.62 -11.83
CA LYS A 81 -14.59 -0.85 -12.57
C LYS A 81 -14.36 -1.22 -14.03
N SER A 82 -13.47 -0.52 -14.72
CA SER A 82 -13.32 -0.61 -16.19
C SER A 82 -12.27 -1.62 -16.63
N ALA A 83 -11.23 -1.89 -15.84
CA ALA A 83 -10.07 -2.66 -16.28
C ALA A 83 -9.85 -3.96 -15.48
N CYS A 84 -10.60 -4.24 -14.43
CA CYS A 84 -10.44 -5.48 -13.67
C CYS A 84 -11.05 -6.67 -14.43
N ILE A 85 -10.19 -7.55 -14.95
CA ILE A 85 -10.59 -8.76 -15.69
C ILE A 85 -10.96 -9.94 -14.80
N GLN A 86 -11.01 -9.78 -13.48
CA GLN A 86 -11.37 -10.81 -12.51
C GLN A 86 -10.55 -12.11 -12.59
N CYS A 87 -9.28 -12.03 -12.99
CA CYS A 87 -8.38 -13.18 -13.12
C CYS A 87 -8.02 -13.86 -11.79
N SER A 88 -8.34 -13.27 -10.66
CA SER A 88 -8.10 -13.72 -9.28
C SER A 88 -6.62 -13.85 -8.84
N PHE A 89 -5.62 -13.53 -9.67
CA PHE A 89 -4.21 -13.64 -9.30
C PHE A 89 -3.83 -12.87 -8.03
N CYS A 90 -4.46 -11.70 -7.81
CA CYS A 90 -4.26 -10.93 -6.59
C CYS A 90 -4.66 -11.68 -5.31
N SER A 91 -5.57 -12.67 -5.41
CA SER A 91 -5.92 -13.55 -4.28
C SER A 91 -5.08 -14.81 -4.24
N GLN A 92 -4.75 -15.38 -5.41
CA GLN A 92 -3.93 -16.59 -5.48
C GLN A 92 -2.52 -16.37 -4.95
N LEU A 93 -1.94 -15.17 -5.17
CA LEU A 93 -0.63 -14.79 -4.67
C LEU A 93 -0.68 -14.04 -3.31
N CYS A 94 -1.87 -13.86 -2.72
CA CYS A 94 -1.99 -13.16 -1.44
C CYS A 94 -1.46 -14.01 -0.28
N PRO A 95 -0.42 -13.57 0.46
CA PRO A 95 0.13 -14.36 1.56
C PRO A 95 -0.90 -14.63 2.66
N ARG A 96 -1.82 -13.67 2.90
CA ARG A 96 -2.89 -13.85 3.88
C ARG A 96 -3.89 -14.92 3.44
N ALA A 97 -4.29 -14.91 2.16
CA ALA A 97 -5.17 -15.94 1.62
C ALA A 97 -4.53 -17.33 1.65
N LEU A 98 -3.23 -17.42 1.33
CA LEU A 98 -2.47 -18.68 1.36
C LEU A 98 -2.32 -19.25 2.78
N LEU A 99 -2.31 -18.39 3.80
CA LEU A 99 -2.32 -18.77 5.21
C LEU A 99 -3.72 -19.11 5.75
N GLY A 100 -4.75 -19.17 4.89
CA GLY A 100 -6.11 -19.53 5.29
C GLY A 100 -6.99 -18.37 5.77
N HIS A 101 -6.47 -17.11 5.75
CA HIS A 101 -7.35 -15.99 6.07
C HIS A 101 -8.41 -15.76 4.97
N PRO A 102 -9.63 -15.33 5.30
CA PRO A 102 -10.73 -15.14 4.34
C PRO A 102 -10.55 -13.90 3.45
N LEU A 103 -9.37 -13.34 3.37
CA LEU A 103 -9.05 -12.19 2.53
C LEU A 103 -8.92 -12.60 1.05
N LYS A 104 -9.82 -12.11 0.21
CA LYS A 104 -9.82 -12.36 -1.24
C LYS A 104 -9.83 -11.04 -2.02
N PRO A 105 -8.66 -10.42 -2.30
CA PRO A 105 -8.58 -9.14 -2.98
C PRO A 105 -9.39 -9.05 -4.28
N HIS A 106 -9.47 -10.12 -5.09
CA HIS A 106 -10.27 -10.10 -6.33
C HIS A 106 -11.77 -9.90 -6.07
N ARG A 107 -12.32 -10.42 -4.94
CA ARG A 107 -13.73 -10.21 -4.58
C ARG A 107 -13.97 -8.76 -4.14
N ILE A 108 -13.04 -8.19 -3.39
CA ILE A 108 -13.06 -6.77 -3.03
C ILE A 108 -13.08 -5.90 -4.29
N MET A 109 -12.18 -6.16 -5.25
CA MET A 109 -12.14 -5.45 -6.54
C MET A 109 -13.46 -5.59 -7.31
N ARG A 110 -14.11 -6.75 -7.26
CA ARG A 110 -15.42 -6.98 -7.90
C ARG A 110 -16.53 -6.19 -7.22
N LYS A 111 -16.57 -6.14 -5.90
CA LYS A 111 -17.59 -5.36 -5.15
C LYS A 111 -17.48 -3.87 -5.45
N LEU A 112 -16.26 -3.36 -5.51
CA LEU A 112 -16.00 -1.96 -5.88
C LEU A 112 -16.49 -1.61 -7.29
N ALA A 113 -16.56 -2.57 -8.20
CA ALA A 113 -17.07 -2.32 -9.55
C ALA A 113 -18.56 -1.93 -9.57
N SER A 114 -19.32 -2.34 -8.56
CA SER A 114 -20.78 -2.10 -8.47
C SER A 114 -21.16 -0.97 -7.49
N CYS A 115 -20.24 -0.40 -6.70
CA CYS A 115 -20.53 0.67 -5.74
C CYS A 115 -20.27 2.06 -6.35
N HIS A 116 -21.01 3.07 -5.90
CA HIS A 116 -20.73 4.48 -6.20
C HIS A 116 -19.76 5.06 -5.18
N ASP A 117 -19.94 4.72 -3.91
CA ASP A 117 -19.09 5.15 -2.79
C ASP A 117 -18.60 3.92 -2.01
N ILE A 118 -17.39 3.98 -1.49
CA ILE A 118 -16.77 2.93 -0.68
C ILE A 118 -17.56 2.70 0.62
N THR A 119 -18.19 3.74 1.16
CA THR A 119 -18.93 3.67 2.41
C THR A 119 -20.20 2.83 2.32
N GLU A 120 -20.80 2.71 1.13
CA GLU A 120 -22.02 1.92 0.89
C GLU A 120 -21.81 0.42 1.11
N ILE A 121 -20.59 -0.06 0.98
CA ILE A 121 -20.26 -1.49 0.98
C ILE A 121 -19.47 -1.96 2.21
N LEU A 122 -19.29 -1.10 3.23
CA LEU A 122 -18.48 -1.44 4.41
C LEU A 122 -19.05 -2.62 5.22
N ASP A 123 -20.37 -2.85 5.14
CA ASP A 123 -21.03 -3.97 5.82
C ASP A 123 -20.88 -5.32 5.10
N ASP A 124 -20.40 -5.32 3.86
CA ASP A 124 -20.15 -6.55 3.11
C ASP A 124 -19.00 -7.36 3.73
N SER A 125 -19.18 -8.68 3.86
CA SER A 125 -18.21 -9.57 4.49
C SER A 125 -16.86 -9.63 3.78
N ASP A 126 -16.85 -9.62 2.44
CA ASP A 126 -15.61 -9.61 1.66
C ASP A 126 -14.86 -8.27 1.87
N ILE A 127 -15.60 -7.16 2.01
CA ILE A 127 -15.03 -5.83 2.27
C ILE A 127 -14.45 -5.76 3.70
N ARG A 128 -15.16 -6.27 4.70
CA ARG A 128 -14.65 -6.35 6.09
C ARG A 128 -13.34 -7.13 6.19
N ASN A 129 -13.15 -8.13 5.33
CA ASN A 129 -11.90 -8.89 5.26
C ASN A 129 -10.70 -8.06 4.78
N ALA A 130 -10.90 -6.85 4.22
CA ALA A 130 -9.80 -5.92 3.92
C ALA A 130 -8.99 -5.55 5.17
N ALA A 131 -9.60 -5.60 6.36
CA ALA A 131 -8.90 -5.39 7.64
C ALA A 131 -7.74 -6.37 7.88
N LEU A 132 -7.77 -7.56 7.27
CA LEU A 132 -6.73 -8.58 7.36
C LEU A 132 -5.53 -8.30 6.44
N CYS A 133 -5.60 -7.29 5.57
CA CYS A 133 -4.53 -6.98 4.64
C CYS A 133 -3.27 -6.54 5.39
N CYS A 134 -2.12 -7.18 5.09
CA CYS A 134 -0.81 -6.77 5.60
C CYS A 134 -0.09 -5.76 4.70
N GLU A 135 -0.75 -5.30 3.64
CA GLU A 135 -0.28 -4.26 2.72
C GLU A 135 1.09 -4.57 2.08
N CYS A 136 1.42 -5.84 1.87
CA CYS A 136 2.71 -6.29 1.33
C CYS A 136 2.98 -5.88 -0.13
N GLY A 137 1.95 -5.50 -0.90
CA GLY A 137 2.10 -5.02 -2.28
C GLY A 137 2.15 -6.10 -3.37
N ILE A 138 2.22 -7.38 -3.05
CA ILE A 138 2.32 -8.47 -4.04
C ILE A 138 1.17 -8.44 -5.03
N CYS A 139 -0.06 -8.19 -4.55
CA CYS A 139 -1.26 -8.16 -5.37
C CYS A 139 -1.29 -7.07 -6.44
N GLU A 140 -0.51 -5.99 -6.27
CA GLU A 140 -0.46 -4.90 -7.26
C GLU A 140 0.82 -4.86 -8.08
N ILE A 141 1.95 -5.32 -7.52
CA ILE A 141 3.25 -5.25 -8.21
C ILE A 141 3.50 -6.47 -9.08
N PHE A 142 3.15 -7.66 -8.58
CA PHE A 142 3.43 -8.92 -9.26
C PHE A 142 2.19 -9.62 -9.80
N ALA A 143 1.07 -9.55 -9.07
CA ALA A 143 -0.10 -10.36 -9.40
C ALA A 143 -1.03 -9.72 -10.43
N CYS A 144 -1.18 -8.39 -10.44
CA CYS A 144 -2.18 -7.74 -11.30
C CYS A 144 -1.64 -7.48 -12.71
N PRO A 145 -2.10 -8.21 -13.76
CA PRO A 145 -1.65 -7.97 -15.13
C PRO A 145 -2.16 -6.64 -15.69
N MET A 146 -3.21 -6.08 -15.08
CA MET A 146 -3.80 -4.80 -15.49
C MET A 146 -3.20 -3.59 -14.75
N GLY A 147 -2.18 -3.79 -13.91
CA GLY A 147 -1.53 -2.73 -13.15
C GLY A 147 -2.48 -1.97 -12.21
N LEU A 148 -3.52 -2.62 -11.69
CA LEU A 148 -4.43 -2.07 -10.69
C LEU A 148 -3.75 -2.06 -9.31
N GLN A 149 -4.37 -1.37 -8.35
CA GLN A 149 -3.81 -1.14 -7.02
C GLN A 149 -4.65 -1.78 -5.88
N PRO A 150 -4.83 -3.11 -5.85
CA PRO A 150 -5.64 -3.77 -4.82
C PRO A 150 -5.12 -3.54 -3.39
N ARG A 151 -3.81 -3.44 -3.19
CA ARG A 151 -3.21 -3.13 -1.88
C ARG A 151 -3.67 -1.78 -1.36
N ARG A 152 -3.55 -0.72 -2.18
CA ARG A 152 -3.95 0.63 -1.79
C ARG A 152 -5.44 0.71 -1.50
N ILE A 153 -6.25 0.05 -2.32
CA ILE A 153 -7.70 -0.05 -2.10
C ILE A 153 -7.99 -0.75 -0.76
N ASN A 154 -7.34 -1.87 -0.47
CA ASN A 154 -7.48 -2.55 0.82
C ASN A 154 -7.06 -1.67 2.00
N GLY A 155 -5.98 -0.89 1.85
CA GLY A 155 -5.53 0.06 2.88
C GLY A 155 -6.56 1.17 3.14
N ILE A 156 -7.20 1.71 2.09
CA ILE A 156 -8.27 2.71 2.21
C ILE A 156 -9.48 2.10 2.92
N LEU A 157 -9.95 0.94 2.48
CA LEU A 157 -11.07 0.22 3.10
C LEU A 157 -10.80 -0.07 4.58
N LYS A 158 -9.59 -0.50 4.91
CA LYS A 158 -9.15 -0.74 6.28
C LYS A 158 -9.24 0.53 7.14
N GLY A 159 -8.88 1.68 6.57
CA GLY A 159 -9.04 2.98 7.21
C GLY A 159 -10.51 3.36 7.43
N GLU A 160 -11.37 3.18 6.43
CA GLU A 160 -12.80 3.46 6.54
C GLU A 160 -13.51 2.52 7.52
N LEU A 161 -13.18 1.21 7.49
CA LEU A 161 -13.67 0.24 8.47
C LEU A 161 -13.29 0.63 9.90
N ALA A 162 -12.06 1.09 10.11
CA ALA A 162 -11.61 1.55 11.43
C ALA A 162 -12.38 2.78 11.91
N LYS A 163 -12.64 3.76 11.02
CA LYS A 163 -13.45 4.94 11.32
C LYS A 163 -14.91 4.59 11.66
N ALA A 164 -15.48 3.62 10.95
CA ALA A 164 -16.82 3.12 11.18
C ALA A 164 -16.93 2.19 12.42
N GLY A 165 -15.82 1.90 13.11
CA GLY A 165 -15.80 0.99 14.25
C GLY A 165 -15.98 -0.49 13.86
N LEU A 166 -15.95 -0.81 12.57
CA LEU A 166 -16.13 -2.16 12.04
C LEU A 166 -14.80 -2.90 12.08
N ARG A 167 -14.69 -3.86 13.00
CA ARG A 167 -13.50 -4.70 13.13
C ARG A 167 -13.76 -6.09 12.53
N TYR A 168 -12.71 -6.72 12.01
CA TYR A 168 -12.77 -8.12 11.67
C TYR A 168 -13.07 -8.94 12.93
N GLN A 169 -14.13 -9.74 12.86
CA GLN A 169 -14.46 -10.71 13.91
C GLN A 169 -14.08 -12.10 13.39
N ARG A 170 -13.23 -12.75 14.14
CA ARG A 170 -12.83 -14.13 13.83
C ARG A 170 -14.03 -15.05 14.06
N PRO A 171 -14.37 -15.92 13.09
CA PRO A 171 -15.38 -16.96 13.33
C PRO A 171 -14.95 -17.87 14.49
N GLU A 172 -15.89 -18.20 15.38
CA GLU A 172 -15.62 -19.12 16.47
C GLU A 172 -15.34 -20.52 15.89
N GLY A 173 -14.24 -21.14 16.33
CA GLY A 173 -13.87 -22.52 15.96
C GLY A 173 -12.97 -22.67 14.75
N GLU A 174 -12.57 -21.62 14.04
CA GLU A 174 -11.57 -21.70 12.97
C GLU A 174 -10.15 -21.41 13.50
N TRP A 175 -9.27 -22.42 13.39
CA TRP A 175 -7.81 -22.35 13.57
C TRP A 175 -7.12 -22.69 12.28
#